data_58ddab5127e4e0bfdb5d86e73b0e3344
#
_entry.id   58ddab5127e4e0bfdb5d86e73b0e3344
#
_cell.length_a   1.000
_cell.length_b   1.000
_cell.length_c   1.000
_cell.angle_alpha   90.00
_cell.angle_beta   90.00
_cell.angle_gamma   90.00
#
_symmetry.space_group_name_H-M   'P 1'
#
loop_
_entity.id
_entity.type
_entity.pdbx_description
1 polymer ?
#
loop_
_entity_poly.entity_id
_entity_poly.type
_entity_poly.pdbx_seq_one_letter_code
_entity_poly.pdbx_strand_id
1 'polypeptide(L)'
;MDSDSAYIMEPERHRIVGNRNMLERNDEVHGNAKTEGRIADAADDKIRIRPLTLEDSQLIVDWRNNPRVMSRYIYREKFTLEGQERYFHKRVETGQVAQFIAEEIASGKPIGCVVLDDIQPQYAECGNWIGEDWAIGKGYSARMIRLACAYGFRELGLEDIVARIFEDNPASLHSYERAGFEIAGVLPAVECTDGSHKDMMFLRCRRPKSL
;
A
#
# COMPACT_ATOMS: atom_id res chain seq x y z
N MET A 1 -22.74 22.23 7.62
CA MET A 1 -22.29 21.57 6.38
C MET A 1 -21.01 20.88 6.77
N ASP A 2 -21.15 19.59 7.09
CA ASP A 2 -20.08 18.82 7.71
C ASP A 2 -18.99 18.50 6.68
N SER A 3 -17.84 19.15 6.85
CA SER A 3 -16.61 18.91 6.10
C SER A 3 -15.88 17.62 6.51
N ASP A 4 -16.51 16.78 7.31
CA ASP A 4 -15.90 15.59 7.93
C ASP A 4 -15.87 14.34 7.05
N SER A 5 -16.45 14.41 5.84
CA SER A 5 -16.60 13.23 4.97
C SER A 5 -15.36 12.89 4.13
N ALA A 6 -14.34 13.74 4.09
CA ALA A 6 -13.26 13.66 3.09
C ALA A 6 -12.03 12.83 3.52
N TYR A 7 -11.90 12.48 4.81
CA TYR A 7 -10.64 11.93 5.34
C TYR A 7 -10.61 10.42 5.55
N ILE A 8 -11.71 9.76 5.34
CA ILE A 8 -11.76 8.30 5.39
C ILE A 8 -11.57 7.82 3.95
N MET A 9 -10.45 7.19 3.66
CA MET A 9 -10.39 6.28 2.51
C MET A 9 -11.46 5.23 2.79
N GLU A 10 -12.70 5.52 2.37
CA GLU A 10 -13.78 4.54 2.48
C GLU A 10 -13.48 3.43 1.48
N PRO A 11 -13.29 2.19 1.94
CA PRO A 11 -13.06 1.03 1.05
C PRO A 11 -14.20 0.85 0.04
N GLU A 12 -15.37 1.41 0.34
CA GLU A 12 -16.58 1.22 -0.46
C GLU A 12 -16.58 1.95 -1.80
N ARG A 13 -15.85 3.06 -1.94
CA ARG A 13 -15.78 3.79 -3.22
C ARG A 13 -14.73 3.26 -4.18
N HIS A 14 -13.80 2.43 -3.71
CA HIS A 14 -12.69 1.92 -4.51
C HIS A 14 -12.58 0.40 -4.47
N ARG A 15 -13.60 -0.31 -3.96
CA ARG A 15 -13.73 -1.74 -4.21
C ARG A 15 -13.52 -1.96 -5.70
N ILE A 16 -12.78 -2.99 -6.05
CA ILE A 16 -12.64 -3.49 -7.41
C ILE A 16 -14.04 -3.83 -7.95
N VAL A 17 -14.84 -2.77 -8.23
CA VAL A 17 -16.14 -2.87 -8.89
C VAL A 17 -15.81 -2.92 -10.37
N GLY A 18 -15.45 -4.07 -10.85
CA GLY A 18 -15.20 -4.23 -12.26
C GLY A 18 -14.55 -5.54 -12.68
N ASN A 19 -14.02 -6.33 -11.76
CA ASN A 19 -13.47 -7.60 -12.18
C ASN A 19 -13.44 -8.68 -11.08
N ARG A 20 -14.59 -8.99 -10.49
CA ARG A 20 -14.77 -10.25 -9.72
C ARG A 20 -14.28 -11.46 -10.51
N ASN A 21 -14.42 -11.44 -11.83
CA ASN A 21 -14.00 -12.52 -12.72
C ASN A 21 -12.48 -12.72 -12.84
N MET A 22 -11.64 -11.78 -12.38
CA MET A 22 -10.18 -11.97 -12.39
C MET A 22 -9.65 -12.68 -11.13
N LEU A 23 -10.42 -12.68 -10.04
CA LEU A 23 -10.04 -13.32 -8.77
C LEU A 23 -10.83 -14.61 -8.49
N GLU A 24 -12.01 -14.79 -9.14
CA GLU A 24 -12.85 -15.97 -8.95
C GLU A 24 -12.35 -17.15 -9.78
N ARG A 25 -11.39 -17.87 -9.26
CA ARG A 25 -11.23 -19.32 -9.44
C ARG A 25 -10.63 -19.88 -8.16
N ASN A 26 -11.46 -20.17 -7.21
CA ASN A 26 -11.49 -21.38 -6.38
C ASN A 26 -12.29 -21.14 -5.09
N ASP A 27 -13.08 -22.16 -4.82
CA ASP A 27 -14.15 -22.26 -3.84
C ASP A 27 -13.71 -22.17 -2.38
N GLU A 28 -14.64 -21.65 -1.60
CA GLU A 28 -14.98 -21.89 -0.18
C GLU A 28 -13.92 -22.48 0.76
N VAL A 29 -13.34 -21.64 1.62
CA VAL A 29 -13.06 -22.06 3.00
C VAL A 29 -13.25 -20.85 3.93
N HIS A 30 -14.20 -20.98 4.86
CA HIS A 30 -14.43 -20.08 5.97
C HIS A 30 -13.32 -20.22 7.02
N GLY A 31 -12.68 -19.13 7.38
CA GLY A 31 -11.74 -19.11 8.50
C GLY A 31 -11.57 -17.70 9.05
N ASN A 32 -12.28 -17.40 10.14
CA ASN A 32 -12.09 -16.21 10.96
C ASN A 32 -10.76 -16.33 11.69
N ALA A 33 -9.72 -15.64 11.26
CA ALA A 33 -8.50 -15.46 12.03
C ALA A 33 -8.42 -14.02 12.54
N LYS A 34 -8.89 -13.78 13.75
CA LYS A 34 -8.49 -12.63 14.55
C LYS A 34 -7.02 -12.85 14.93
N THR A 35 -6.13 -12.15 14.28
CA THR A 35 -4.73 -12.10 14.68
C THR A 35 -4.54 -10.90 15.62
N GLU A 36 -4.67 -11.12 16.92
CA GLU A 36 -4.06 -10.27 17.93
C GLU A 36 -2.55 -10.53 17.91
N GLY A 37 -1.85 -9.95 16.92
CA GLY A 37 -0.40 -10.07 16.79
C GLY A 37 0.17 -8.69 16.49
N ARG A 38 1.15 -8.24 17.29
CA ARG A 38 1.97 -7.07 16.94
C ARG A 38 2.57 -7.31 15.56
N ILE A 39 2.33 -6.37 14.64
CA ILE A 39 3.03 -6.31 13.37
C ILE A 39 4.53 -6.26 13.67
N ALA A 40 5.30 -7.23 13.13
CA ALA A 40 6.73 -7.34 13.40
C ALA A 40 7.54 -6.57 12.34
N ASP A 41 8.73 -6.12 12.73
CA ASP A 41 9.72 -5.54 11.81
C ASP A 41 10.19 -6.59 10.80
N ALA A 42 10.43 -6.15 9.55
CA ALA A 42 11.07 -6.96 8.52
C ALA A 42 12.23 -6.17 7.88
N ALA A 43 13.30 -6.86 7.51
CA ALA A 43 14.50 -6.23 6.98
C ALA A 43 15.17 -7.05 5.87
N ASP A 44 15.93 -6.36 5.01
CA ASP A 44 16.94 -6.94 4.12
C ASP A 44 18.32 -6.36 4.46
N ASP A 45 19.30 -6.43 3.53
CA ASP A 45 20.66 -5.94 3.74
C ASP A 45 20.80 -4.40 3.74
N LYS A 46 19.80 -3.65 3.29
CA LYS A 46 19.85 -2.19 3.12
C LYS A 46 18.78 -1.43 3.86
N ILE A 47 17.60 -2.00 3.97
CA ILE A 47 16.45 -1.36 4.59
C ILE A 47 15.74 -2.28 5.57
N ARG A 48 15.06 -1.68 6.52
CA ARG A 48 14.05 -2.35 7.32
C ARG A 48 12.71 -1.65 7.12
N ILE A 49 11.63 -2.39 7.31
CA ILE A 49 10.29 -1.83 7.50
C ILE A 49 9.86 -2.10 8.94
N ARG A 50 9.36 -1.09 9.61
CA ARG A 50 8.76 -1.20 10.92
C ARG A 50 7.31 -0.74 10.89
N PRO A 51 6.46 -1.24 11.80
CA PRO A 51 5.09 -0.77 11.90
C PRO A 51 5.01 0.75 12.02
N LEU A 52 3.99 1.33 11.37
CA LEU A 52 3.64 2.74 11.57
C LEU A 52 3.19 2.93 13.02
N THR A 53 3.68 3.98 13.65
CA THR A 53 3.22 4.42 14.97
C THR A 53 2.50 5.77 14.89
N LEU A 54 1.80 6.17 15.96
CA LEU A 54 1.10 7.46 15.98
C LEU A 54 2.08 8.65 15.83
N GLU A 55 3.28 8.51 16.36
CA GLU A 55 4.34 9.51 16.27
C GLU A 55 4.80 9.79 14.84
N ASP A 56 4.60 8.84 13.92
CA ASP A 56 4.92 8.99 12.50
C ASP A 56 3.87 9.83 11.75
N SER A 57 2.76 10.19 12.37
CA SER A 57 1.63 10.84 11.68
C SER A 57 2.03 12.12 10.95
N GLN A 58 2.85 12.98 11.57
CA GLN A 58 3.32 14.20 10.91
C GLN A 58 4.21 13.88 9.69
N LEU A 59 5.07 12.89 9.80
CA LEU A 59 5.93 12.44 8.70
C LEU A 59 5.11 11.95 7.49
N ILE A 60 4.05 11.18 7.75
CA ILE A 60 3.11 10.73 6.69
C ILE A 60 2.43 11.93 6.03
N VAL A 61 1.95 12.90 6.83
CA VAL A 61 1.30 14.12 6.32
C VAL A 61 2.24 14.91 5.42
N ASP A 62 3.48 15.11 5.83
CA ASP A 62 4.48 15.86 5.07
C ASP A 62 4.78 15.16 3.73
N TRP A 63 4.97 13.86 3.74
CA TRP A 63 5.21 13.08 2.53
C TRP A 63 3.99 13.06 1.60
N ARG A 64 2.80 12.85 2.13
CA ARG A 64 1.56 12.76 1.33
C ARG A 64 1.17 14.10 0.70
N ASN A 65 1.50 15.21 1.36
CA ASN A 65 1.30 16.57 0.83
C ASN A 65 2.39 17.01 -0.15
N ASN A 66 3.47 16.26 -0.29
CA ASN A 66 4.45 16.55 -1.33
C ASN A 66 3.83 16.35 -2.72
N PRO A 67 3.83 17.36 -3.62
CA PRO A 67 3.20 17.26 -4.95
C PRO A 67 3.68 16.07 -5.77
N ARG A 68 4.96 15.69 -5.63
CA ARG A 68 5.55 14.52 -6.28
C ARG A 68 4.87 13.23 -5.86
N VAL A 69 4.54 13.09 -4.58
CA VAL A 69 3.84 11.91 -4.04
C VAL A 69 2.35 12.00 -4.36
N MET A 70 1.71 13.13 -4.06
CA MET A 70 0.27 13.34 -4.25
C MET A 70 -0.18 13.08 -5.69
N SER A 71 0.60 13.52 -6.70
CA SER A 71 0.26 13.35 -8.12
C SER A 71 0.20 11.87 -8.58
N ARG A 72 0.73 10.95 -7.77
CA ARG A 72 0.78 9.50 -8.07
C ARG A 72 -0.33 8.70 -7.40
N TYR A 73 -1.30 9.39 -6.79
CA TYR A 73 -2.44 8.77 -6.12
C TYR A 73 -3.76 9.21 -6.76
N ILE A 74 -4.77 8.35 -6.64
CA ILE A 74 -6.15 8.66 -7.00
C ILE A 74 -6.67 9.79 -6.10
N TYR A 75 -6.38 9.69 -4.79
CA TYR A 75 -6.76 10.67 -3.79
C TYR A 75 -5.74 11.81 -3.72
N ARG A 76 -6.17 13.02 -4.12
CA ARG A 76 -5.30 14.21 -4.29
C ARG A 76 -5.67 15.37 -3.39
N GLU A 77 -6.41 15.10 -2.33
CA GLU A 77 -6.71 16.11 -1.32
C GLU A 77 -5.57 16.28 -0.33
N LYS A 78 -5.56 17.43 0.34
CA LYS A 78 -4.54 17.75 1.33
C LYS A 78 -4.74 16.93 2.61
N PHE A 79 -3.69 16.28 3.06
CA PHE A 79 -3.66 15.55 4.33
C PHE A 79 -3.48 16.54 5.50
N THR A 80 -4.16 16.29 6.62
CA THR A 80 -3.97 17.01 7.88
C THR A 80 -3.51 16.03 8.96
N LEU A 81 -2.83 16.55 9.98
CA LEU A 81 -2.38 15.73 11.11
C LEU A 81 -3.56 15.04 11.81
N GLU A 82 -4.60 15.79 12.14
CA GLU A 82 -5.81 15.24 12.75
C GLU A 82 -6.47 14.14 11.91
N GLY A 83 -6.52 14.32 10.58
CA GLY A 83 -7.03 13.29 9.66
C GLY A 83 -6.18 12.02 9.68
N GLN A 84 -4.85 12.17 9.70
CA GLN A 84 -3.92 11.04 9.76
C GLN A 84 -3.99 10.31 11.10
N GLU A 85 -4.14 11.02 12.22
CA GLU A 85 -4.31 10.41 13.55
C GLU A 85 -5.64 9.63 13.63
N ARG A 86 -6.74 10.20 13.12
CA ARG A 86 -8.01 9.46 13.01
C ARG A 86 -7.89 8.20 12.16
N TYR A 87 -7.19 8.28 11.03
CA TYR A 87 -6.92 7.12 10.17
C TYR A 87 -6.11 6.06 10.93
N PHE A 88 -5.05 6.46 11.65
CA PHE A 88 -4.23 5.57 12.45
C PHE A 88 -5.09 4.77 13.44
N HIS A 89 -5.87 5.45 14.28
CA HIS A 89 -6.72 4.78 15.27
C HIS A 89 -7.82 3.90 14.63
N LYS A 90 -8.41 4.35 13.52
CA LYS A 90 -9.52 3.64 12.88
C LYS A 90 -9.06 2.44 12.06
N ARG A 91 -7.92 2.51 11.40
CA ARG A 91 -7.49 1.54 10.39
C ARG A 91 -6.23 0.77 10.75
N VAL A 92 -5.18 1.47 11.21
CA VAL A 92 -3.87 0.86 11.47
C VAL A 92 -3.90 0.14 12.82
N GLU A 93 -4.29 0.82 13.88
CA GLU A 93 -4.36 0.26 15.25
C GLU A 93 -5.35 -0.92 15.35
N THR A 94 -6.41 -0.92 14.56
CA THR A 94 -7.40 -2.00 14.51
C THR A 94 -6.98 -3.18 13.62
N GLY A 95 -5.82 -3.10 12.93
CA GLY A 95 -5.34 -4.15 12.05
C GLY A 95 -6.09 -4.27 10.70
N GLN A 96 -6.93 -3.29 10.35
CA GLN A 96 -7.58 -3.27 9.03
C GLN A 96 -6.60 -2.95 7.90
N VAL A 97 -5.46 -2.36 8.26
CA VAL A 97 -4.36 -1.98 7.37
C VAL A 97 -3.04 -2.33 8.05
N ALA A 98 -2.12 -2.95 7.31
CA ALA A 98 -0.75 -3.14 7.75
C ALA A 98 0.13 -2.09 7.06
N GLN A 99 0.54 -1.07 7.80
CA GLN A 99 1.31 0.06 7.28
C GLN A 99 2.67 0.18 7.97
N PHE A 100 3.71 0.43 7.18
CA PHE A 100 5.09 0.41 7.65
C PHE A 100 5.86 1.65 7.19
N ILE A 101 6.73 2.15 8.06
CA ILE A 101 7.81 3.07 7.70
C ILE A 101 9.02 2.25 7.25
N ALA A 102 9.57 2.58 6.09
CA ALA A 102 10.84 2.04 5.64
C ALA A 102 11.98 2.94 6.08
N GLU A 103 13.06 2.35 6.59
CA GLU A 103 14.26 3.04 7.06
C GLU A 103 15.51 2.47 6.41
N GLU A 104 16.47 3.33 6.08
CA GLU A 104 17.81 2.90 5.64
C GLU A 104 18.62 2.41 6.85
N ILE A 105 19.10 1.17 6.81
CA ILE A 105 19.81 0.56 7.94
C ILE A 105 21.08 1.34 8.30
N ALA A 106 21.83 1.80 7.27
CA ALA A 106 23.11 2.47 7.48
C ALA A 106 23.01 3.81 8.23
N SER A 107 21.89 4.54 8.06
CA SER A 107 21.71 5.87 8.64
C SER A 107 20.59 5.95 9.67
N GLY A 108 19.72 4.93 9.74
CA GLY A 108 18.48 4.95 10.51
C GLY A 108 17.43 5.94 10.02
N LYS A 109 17.66 6.59 8.85
CA LYS A 109 16.74 7.61 8.33
C LYS A 109 15.53 6.99 7.67
N PRO A 110 14.33 7.59 7.84
CA PRO A 110 13.14 7.17 7.12
C PRO A 110 13.31 7.43 5.61
N ILE A 111 12.78 6.53 4.80
CA ILE A 111 12.84 6.55 3.33
C ILE A 111 11.48 6.88 2.74
N GLY A 112 10.45 6.25 3.28
CA GLY A 112 9.10 6.26 2.75
C GLY A 112 8.20 5.27 3.48
N CYS A 113 7.10 4.94 2.86
CA CYS A 113 6.06 4.10 3.45
C CYS A 113 5.62 3.00 2.47
N VAL A 114 5.27 1.84 3.02
CA VAL A 114 4.61 0.75 2.31
C VAL A 114 3.41 0.28 3.11
N VAL A 115 2.34 -0.08 2.43
CA VAL A 115 1.06 -0.43 3.04
C VAL A 115 0.45 -1.66 2.36
N LEU A 116 -0.15 -2.54 3.14
CA LEU A 116 -1.11 -3.53 2.70
C LEU A 116 -2.49 -3.06 3.17
N ASP A 117 -3.33 -2.67 2.23
CA ASP A 117 -4.69 -2.19 2.45
C ASP A 117 -5.72 -3.16 1.86
N ASP A 118 -6.99 -2.94 2.12
CA ASP A 118 -8.09 -3.82 1.69
C ASP A 118 -7.78 -5.30 1.99
N ILE A 119 -7.32 -5.56 3.23
CA ILE A 119 -6.92 -6.91 3.66
C ILE A 119 -8.16 -7.81 3.70
N GLN A 120 -8.19 -8.80 2.83
CA GLN A 120 -9.20 -9.83 2.72
C GLN A 120 -8.59 -11.19 3.11
N PRO A 121 -9.38 -12.25 3.32
CA PRO A 121 -8.83 -13.55 3.74
C PRO A 121 -7.73 -14.14 2.82
N GLN A 122 -7.75 -13.81 1.54
CA GLN A 122 -6.82 -14.37 0.55
C GLN A 122 -5.95 -13.33 -0.15
N TYR A 123 -6.31 -12.03 -0.11
CA TYR A 123 -5.55 -11.00 -0.80
C TYR A 123 -5.51 -9.67 -0.03
N ALA A 124 -4.57 -8.81 -0.40
CA ALA A 124 -4.52 -7.40 -0.01
C ALA A 124 -4.00 -6.55 -1.17
N GLU A 125 -4.25 -5.25 -1.13
CA GLU A 125 -3.68 -4.29 -2.06
C GLU A 125 -2.39 -3.66 -1.48
N CYS A 126 -1.29 -3.73 -2.22
CA CYS A 126 -0.02 -3.12 -1.84
C CYS A 126 0.13 -1.74 -2.48
N GLY A 127 0.37 -0.75 -1.64
CA GLY A 127 0.76 0.61 -2.03
C GLY A 127 2.09 1.01 -1.40
N ASN A 128 2.87 1.87 -2.09
CA ASN A 128 4.08 2.41 -1.51
C ASN A 128 4.44 3.78 -2.09
N TRP A 129 5.25 4.53 -1.36
CA TRP A 129 5.88 5.75 -1.87
C TRP A 129 7.24 5.98 -1.22
N ILE A 130 8.15 6.58 -1.98
CA ILE A 130 9.38 7.16 -1.45
C ILE A 130 9.02 8.57 -0.97
N GLY A 131 9.14 8.83 0.32
CA GLY A 131 8.85 10.13 0.93
C GLY A 131 9.99 11.12 0.74
N GLU A 132 11.21 10.66 0.92
CA GLU A 132 12.42 11.46 0.94
C GLU A 132 13.07 11.59 -0.44
N ASP A 133 13.42 12.81 -0.85
CA ASP A 133 14.02 13.07 -2.16
C ASP A 133 15.40 12.42 -2.32
N TRP A 134 16.21 12.39 -1.24
CA TRP A 134 17.52 11.76 -1.26
C TRP A 134 17.47 10.24 -1.51
N ALA A 135 16.32 9.60 -1.30
CA ALA A 135 16.12 8.16 -1.45
C ALA A 135 15.64 7.74 -2.85
N ILE A 136 15.30 8.71 -3.70
CA ILE A 136 14.82 8.46 -5.06
C ILE A 136 15.95 7.82 -5.90
N GLY A 137 15.57 6.84 -6.75
CA GLY A 137 16.49 6.19 -7.68
C GLY A 137 17.44 5.15 -7.06
N LYS A 138 17.41 4.95 -5.73
CA LYS A 138 18.28 4.00 -5.02
C LYS A 138 17.76 2.55 -4.99
N GLY A 139 16.61 2.29 -5.63
CA GLY A 139 15.99 0.96 -5.68
C GLY A 139 15.29 0.53 -4.38
N TYR A 140 15.04 1.44 -3.47
CA TYR A 140 14.38 1.14 -2.19
C TYR A 140 12.92 0.72 -2.37
N SER A 141 12.19 1.29 -3.35
CA SER A 141 10.79 0.96 -3.59
C SER A 141 10.57 -0.55 -3.78
N ALA A 142 11.34 -1.19 -4.67
CA ALA A 142 11.21 -2.64 -4.89
C ALA A 142 11.55 -3.47 -3.64
N ARG A 143 12.45 -2.99 -2.79
CA ARG A 143 12.80 -3.64 -1.51
C ARG A 143 11.65 -3.53 -0.50
N MET A 144 11.07 -2.33 -0.36
CA MET A 144 9.91 -2.08 0.50
C MET A 144 8.74 -3.00 0.12
N ILE A 145 8.43 -3.07 -1.18
CA ILE A 145 7.36 -3.92 -1.71
C ILE A 145 7.63 -5.39 -1.38
N ARG A 146 8.86 -5.90 -1.61
CA ARG A 146 9.20 -7.30 -1.29
C ARG A 146 9.06 -7.63 0.19
N LEU A 147 9.50 -6.73 1.07
CA LEU A 147 9.37 -6.93 2.52
C LEU A 147 7.91 -6.95 2.96
N ALA A 148 7.08 -6.03 2.43
CA ALA A 148 5.65 -6.03 2.70
C ALA A 148 4.94 -7.28 2.15
N CYS A 149 5.30 -7.74 0.94
CA CYS A 149 4.78 -8.98 0.39
C CYS A 149 5.18 -10.20 1.23
N ALA A 150 6.43 -10.27 1.66
CA ALA A 150 6.88 -11.35 2.55
C ALA A 150 6.10 -11.36 3.88
N TYR A 151 5.84 -10.19 4.45
CA TYR A 151 4.97 -10.05 5.62
C TYR A 151 3.54 -10.53 5.31
N GLY A 152 2.93 -10.07 4.21
CA GLY A 152 1.57 -10.46 3.82
C GLY A 152 1.43 -11.97 3.63
N PHE A 153 2.39 -12.61 2.98
CA PHE A 153 2.37 -14.06 2.75
C PHE A 153 2.63 -14.90 4.02
N ARG A 154 3.53 -14.44 4.91
CA ARG A 154 3.94 -15.22 6.09
C ARG A 154 3.06 -14.96 7.31
N GLU A 155 2.80 -13.69 7.60
CA GLU A 155 2.14 -13.28 8.84
C GLU A 155 0.61 -13.17 8.66
N LEU A 156 0.15 -12.71 7.48
CA LEU A 156 -1.28 -12.58 7.20
C LEU A 156 -1.86 -13.78 6.45
N GLY A 157 -1.01 -14.72 5.99
CA GLY A 157 -1.46 -15.91 5.28
C GLY A 157 -2.05 -15.66 3.90
N LEU A 158 -1.78 -14.47 3.29
CA LEU A 158 -2.32 -14.11 1.99
C LEU A 158 -1.80 -15.05 0.89
N GLU A 159 -2.62 -15.27 -0.14
CA GLU A 159 -2.25 -16.02 -1.33
C GLU A 159 -1.88 -15.08 -2.48
N ASP A 160 -2.50 -13.90 -2.52
CA ASP A 160 -2.31 -12.89 -3.55
C ASP A 160 -2.07 -11.51 -2.94
N ILE A 161 -1.19 -10.75 -3.57
CA ILE A 161 -1.07 -9.31 -3.30
C ILE A 161 -1.22 -8.61 -4.64
N VAL A 162 -2.12 -7.63 -4.70
CA VAL A 162 -2.42 -6.85 -5.91
C VAL A 162 -1.93 -5.42 -5.77
N ALA A 163 -1.80 -4.72 -6.89
CA ALA A 163 -1.48 -3.31 -6.90
C ALA A 163 -2.11 -2.62 -8.11
N ARG A 164 -2.41 -1.31 -7.98
CA ARG A 164 -2.91 -0.47 -9.04
C ARG A 164 -1.95 0.69 -9.25
N ILE A 165 -1.38 0.80 -10.43
CA ILE A 165 -0.36 1.78 -10.75
C ILE A 165 -0.78 2.56 -11.99
N PHE A 166 -0.74 3.89 -11.95
CA PHE A 166 -0.98 4.69 -13.15
C PHE A 166 -0.04 4.27 -14.28
N GLU A 167 -0.57 4.13 -15.49
CA GLU A 167 0.19 3.75 -16.68
C GLU A 167 1.35 4.73 -16.94
N ASP A 168 1.16 6.01 -16.64
CA ASP A 168 2.17 7.05 -16.77
C ASP A 168 3.20 7.10 -15.62
N ASN A 169 3.31 6.01 -14.82
CA ASN A 169 4.29 5.90 -13.74
C ASN A 169 5.25 4.71 -13.94
N PRO A 170 6.11 4.76 -14.98
CA PRO A 170 7.00 3.63 -15.31
C PRO A 170 7.98 3.28 -14.18
N ALA A 171 8.39 4.26 -13.36
CA ALA A 171 9.29 4.00 -12.24
C ALA A 171 8.64 3.10 -11.16
N SER A 172 7.34 3.30 -10.89
CA SER A 172 6.59 2.44 -9.99
C SER A 172 6.37 1.06 -10.62
N LEU A 173 5.91 1.00 -11.87
CA LEU A 173 5.72 -0.26 -12.60
C LEU A 173 6.97 -1.13 -12.53
N HIS A 174 8.13 -0.57 -12.88
CA HIS A 174 9.41 -1.26 -12.80
C HIS A 174 9.77 -1.74 -11.38
N SER A 175 9.41 -0.96 -10.34
CA SER A 175 9.65 -1.36 -8.95
C SER A 175 8.81 -2.57 -8.54
N TYR A 176 7.54 -2.60 -8.95
CA TYR A 176 6.64 -3.73 -8.70
C TYR A 176 7.06 -4.98 -9.49
N GLU A 177 7.43 -4.85 -10.77
CA GLU A 177 7.97 -5.96 -11.56
C GLU A 177 9.21 -6.57 -10.89
N ARG A 178 10.15 -5.73 -10.45
CA ARG A 178 11.33 -6.19 -9.69
C ARG A 178 11.00 -6.82 -8.34
N ALA A 179 9.84 -6.52 -7.79
CA ALA A 179 9.36 -7.15 -6.57
C ALA A 179 8.60 -8.46 -6.82
N GLY A 180 8.42 -8.86 -8.09
CA GLY A 180 7.79 -10.13 -8.47
C GLY A 180 6.32 -10.01 -8.87
N PHE A 181 5.83 -8.80 -9.11
CA PHE A 181 4.49 -8.59 -9.66
C PHE A 181 4.48 -8.77 -11.18
N GLU A 182 3.37 -9.29 -11.67
CA GLU A 182 3.07 -9.42 -13.10
C GLU A 182 1.86 -8.54 -13.43
N ILE A 183 1.83 -7.98 -14.65
CA ILE A 183 0.67 -7.25 -15.14
C ILE A 183 -0.46 -8.25 -15.37
N ALA A 184 -1.59 -8.05 -14.71
CA ALA A 184 -2.77 -8.89 -14.80
C ALA A 184 -3.92 -8.25 -15.59
N GLY A 185 -3.84 -6.95 -15.87
CA GLY A 185 -4.84 -6.23 -16.68
C GLY A 185 -4.65 -4.72 -16.68
N VAL A 186 -5.59 -4.03 -17.28
CA VAL A 186 -5.69 -2.57 -17.31
C VAL A 186 -7.07 -2.15 -16.80
N LEU A 187 -7.10 -1.14 -15.97
CA LEU A 187 -8.30 -0.48 -15.48
C LEU A 187 -8.40 0.88 -16.22
N PRO A 188 -9.25 0.99 -17.25
CA PRO A 188 -9.31 2.21 -18.04
C PRO A 188 -10.07 3.32 -17.31
N ALA A 189 -9.68 4.56 -17.57
CA ALA A 189 -10.37 5.78 -17.17
C ALA A 189 -10.77 5.83 -15.68
N VAL A 190 -9.86 5.43 -14.79
CA VAL A 190 -10.07 5.54 -13.34
C VAL A 190 -10.15 7.03 -12.97
N GLU A 191 -11.25 7.42 -12.35
CA GLU A 191 -11.48 8.79 -11.90
C GLU A 191 -10.66 9.10 -10.63
N CYS A 192 -9.91 10.20 -10.69
CA CYS A 192 -9.21 10.74 -9.52
C CYS A 192 -10.09 11.77 -8.79
N THR A 193 -9.80 12.06 -7.53
CA THR A 193 -10.61 13.01 -6.73
C THR A 193 -10.57 14.45 -7.25
N ASP A 194 -9.61 14.79 -8.11
CA ASP A 194 -9.56 16.07 -8.82
C ASP A 194 -10.38 16.09 -10.13
N GLY A 195 -11.15 15.04 -10.40
CA GLY A 195 -11.98 14.87 -11.60
C GLY A 195 -11.19 14.44 -12.84
N SER A 196 -9.88 14.26 -12.77
CA SER A 196 -9.09 13.72 -13.88
C SER A 196 -9.30 12.20 -14.00
N HIS A 197 -9.13 11.68 -15.22
CA HIS A 197 -9.22 10.24 -15.49
C HIS A 197 -7.86 9.74 -15.98
N LYS A 198 -7.45 8.57 -15.49
CA LYS A 198 -6.19 7.92 -15.88
C LYS A 198 -6.35 6.42 -15.99
N ASP A 199 -5.65 5.83 -16.92
CA ASP A 199 -5.54 4.38 -16.99
C ASP A 199 -4.59 3.88 -15.89
N MET A 200 -4.95 2.74 -15.29
CA MET A 200 -4.11 2.09 -14.30
C MET A 200 -3.80 0.65 -14.73
N MET A 201 -2.56 0.27 -14.58
CA MET A 201 -2.15 -1.12 -14.67
C MET A 201 -2.57 -1.83 -13.39
N PHE A 202 -3.23 -2.98 -13.54
CA PHE A 202 -3.53 -3.89 -12.45
C PHE A 202 -2.45 -4.97 -12.41
N LEU A 203 -1.76 -5.08 -11.29
CA LEU A 203 -0.66 -6.00 -11.08
C LEU A 203 -0.98 -7.01 -9.99
N ARG A 204 -0.37 -8.17 -10.07
CA ARG A 204 -0.58 -9.28 -9.12
C ARG A 204 0.75 -9.96 -8.78
N CYS A 205 0.96 -10.25 -7.50
CA CYS A 205 2.01 -11.11 -6.99
C CYS A 205 1.39 -12.28 -6.22
N ARG A 206 1.69 -13.51 -6.61
CA ARG A 206 1.21 -14.73 -5.96
C ARG A 206 2.19 -15.23 -4.92
N ARG A 207 1.67 -15.82 -3.87
CA ARG A 207 2.48 -16.51 -2.87
C ARG A 207 3.37 -17.56 -3.54
N PRO A 208 4.69 -17.53 -3.31
CA PRO A 208 5.58 -18.59 -3.80
C PRO A 208 5.23 -19.95 -3.19
N LYS A 209 5.23 -21.00 -4.01
CA LYS A 209 4.92 -22.39 -3.55
C LYS A 209 5.90 -22.90 -2.48
N SER A 210 7.05 -22.25 -2.33
CA SER A 210 8.11 -22.58 -1.36
C SER A 210 7.98 -21.88 -0.02
N LEU A 211 6.95 -21.07 0.19
CA LEU A 211 6.57 -20.41 1.44
C LEU A 211 5.35 -21.14 2.01
#